data_bf6b9d387ad5a7633929f247c5c75ef7
#
_entry.id   bf6b9d387ad5a7633929f247c5c75ef7
#
_cell.length_a   1.000
_cell.length_b   1.000
_cell.length_c   1.000
_cell.angle_alpha   90.00
_cell.angle_beta   90.00
_cell.angle_gamma   90.00
#
_symmetry.space_group_name_H-M   'P 1'
#
loop_
_entity.id
_entity.type
_entity.pdbx_description
1 polymer ?
#
loop_
_entity_poly.entity_id
_entity_poly.type
_entity_poly.pdbx_seq_one_letter_code
_entity_poly.pdbx_strand_id
1 'polypeptide(L)'
;WAVEPEHAAILSGGSIGSHLQMGIGDGVIPDILNQNIYQDIYIVKDEEAIRTAQELASKEGIMCGISSGTNVAAAIQLAKKLGEGKTVVTVLPDTAERYFSTPLFEE
;
A
#
# COMPACT_ATOMS: atom_id res chain seq x y z
N TRP A 1 5.54 2.46 -10.22
CA TRP A 1 4.40 1.57 -10.01
C TRP A 1 3.25 2.30 -9.34
N ALA A 2 2.04 2.11 -9.84
CA ALA A 2 0.81 2.45 -9.14
C ALA A 2 0.45 1.28 -8.21
N VAL A 3 -0.10 1.57 -7.04
CA VAL A 3 -0.41 0.56 -6.03
C VAL A 3 -1.88 0.64 -5.66
N GLU A 4 -2.57 -0.49 -5.65
CA GLU A 4 -4.00 -0.56 -5.37
C GLU A 4 -4.34 -1.67 -4.37
N PRO A 5 -5.42 -1.49 -3.56
CA PRO A 5 -5.98 -2.57 -2.77
C PRO A 5 -6.61 -3.64 -3.68
N GLU A 6 -6.50 -4.91 -3.29
CA GLU A 6 -7.06 -6.03 -4.07
C GLU A 6 -8.57 -5.87 -4.29
N HIS A 7 -9.31 -5.44 -3.27
CA HIS A 7 -10.76 -5.34 -3.34
C HIS A 7 -11.28 -4.01 -3.92
N ALA A 8 -10.38 -3.15 -4.38
CA ALA A 8 -10.72 -1.90 -5.06
C ALA A 8 -9.69 -1.55 -6.14
N ALA A 9 -9.30 -2.54 -6.95
CA ALA A 9 -8.24 -2.41 -7.96
C ALA A 9 -8.79 -1.80 -9.25
N ILE A 10 -9.21 -0.56 -9.19
CA ILE A 10 -9.90 0.16 -10.29
C ILE A 10 -8.99 0.37 -11.50
N LEU A 11 -7.72 0.73 -11.30
CA LEU A 11 -6.77 0.93 -12.40
C LEU A 11 -6.47 -0.37 -13.15
N SER A 12 -6.64 -1.51 -12.49
CA SER A 12 -6.45 -2.84 -13.08
C SER A 12 -7.73 -3.40 -13.71
N GLY A 13 -8.80 -2.60 -13.78
CA GLY A 13 -10.09 -3.04 -14.32
C GLY A 13 -10.96 -3.79 -13.34
N GLY A 14 -10.62 -3.77 -12.06
CA GLY A 14 -11.44 -4.35 -11.01
C GLY A 14 -12.62 -3.47 -10.62
N SER A 15 -13.39 -3.93 -9.64
CA SER A 15 -14.57 -3.23 -9.14
C SER A 15 -14.34 -2.67 -7.74
N ILE A 16 -15.19 -1.72 -7.35
CA ILE A 16 -15.18 -1.15 -6.01
C ILE A 16 -15.59 -2.23 -5.01
N GLY A 17 -14.82 -2.35 -3.93
CA GLY A 17 -15.09 -3.27 -2.84
C GLY A 17 -14.63 -2.71 -1.51
N SER A 18 -15.07 -3.34 -0.43
CA SER A 18 -14.66 -3.00 0.93
C SER A 18 -13.26 -3.55 1.21
N HIS A 19 -12.40 -2.73 1.81
CA HIS A 19 -11.05 -3.14 2.20
C HIS A 19 -10.59 -2.39 3.45
N LEU A 20 -9.47 -2.83 4.02
CA LEU A 20 -8.92 -2.29 5.26
C LEU A 20 -7.78 -1.29 5.03
N GLN A 21 -7.43 -1.00 3.79
CA GLN A 21 -6.34 -0.08 3.41
C GLN A 21 -6.87 1.35 3.29
N MET A 22 -7.17 1.94 4.44
CA MET A 22 -7.82 3.24 4.54
C MET A 22 -7.00 4.37 3.91
N GLY A 23 -7.68 5.27 3.22
CA GLY A 23 -7.06 6.42 2.55
C GLY A 23 -6.66 6.18 1.09
N ILE A 24 -6.81 4.95 0.61
CA ILE A 24 -6.56 4.60 -0.79
C ILE A 24 -7.71 3.74 -1.32
N GLY A 25 -7.76 3.55 -2.64
CA GLY A 25 -8.77 2.70 -3.26
C GLY A 25 -10.19 3.22 -3.09
N ASP A 26 -10.40 4.51 -3.32
CA ASP A 26 -11.71 5.16 -3.15
C ASP A 26 -12.73 4.82 -4.24
N GLY A 27 -12.36 3.97 -5.19
CA GLY A 27 -13.24 3.57 -6.28
C GLY A 27 -13.36 4.58 -7.41
N VAL A 28 -12.44 5.54 -7.46
CA VAL A 28 -12.44 6.61 -8.46
C VAL A 28 -11.07 6.69 -9.11
N ILE A 29 -11.06 6.89 -10.43
CA ILE A 29 -9.84 7.28 -11.15
C ILE A 29 -9.86 8.82 -11.20
N PRO A 30 -8.97 9.52 -10.46
CA PRO A 30 -8.99 10.98 -10.45
C PRO A 30 -8.71 11.57 -11.83
N ASP A 31 -9.40 12.65 -12.17
CA ASP A 31 -9.22 13.33 -13.46
C ASP A 31 -7.79 13.82 -13.66
N ILE A 32 -7.10 14.18 -12.56
CA ILE A 32 -5.73 14.66 -12.62
C ILE A 32 -4.70 13.56 -12.79
N LEU A 33 -5.10 12.28 -12.67
CA LEU A 33 -4.18 11.16 -12.81
C LEU A 33 -3.79 10.96 -14.27
N ASN A 34 -2.50 11.09 -14.57
CA ASN A 34 -1.96 10.68 -15.87
C ASN A 34 -1.79 9.16 -15.89
N GLN A 35 -2.74 8.47 -16.50
CA GLN A 35 -2.73 7.00 -16.57
C GLN A 35 -1.62 6.43 -17.46
N ASN A 36 -0.84 7.28 -18.11
CA ASN A 36 0.30 6.85 -18.94
C ASN A 36 1.65 7.01 -18.25
N ILE A 37 1.68 7.50 -16.99
CA ILE A 37 2.93 7.80 -16.29
C ILE A 37 3.51 6.59 -15.56
N TYR A 38 2.68 5.65 -15.12
CA TYR A 38 3.15 4.47 -14.41
C TYR A 38 3.36 3.30 -15.38
N GLN A 39 4.41 2.51 -15.16
CA GLN A 39 4.76 1.37 -16.01
C GLN A 39 3.99 0.12 -15.63
N ASP A 40 3.57 -0.01 -14.38
CA ASP A 40 2.90 -1.20 -13.88
C ASP A 40 1.99 -0.86 -12.71
N ILE A 41 1.11 -1.78 -12.36
CA ILE A 41 0.19 -1.67 -11.23
C ILE A 41 0.43 -2.88 -10.32
N TYR A 42 0.67 -2.61 -9.03
CA TYR A 42 0.83 -3.66 -8.03
C TYR A 42 -0.40 -3.69 -7.11
N ILE A 43 -1.00 -4.87 -6.99
CA ILE A 43 -2.20 -5.08 -6.17
C ILE A 43 -1.79 -5.68 -4.84
N VAL A 44 -2.22 -5.06 -3.73
CA VAL A 44 -1.86 -5.46 -2.36
C VAL A 44 -3.11 -5.97 -1.63
N LYS A 45 -2.99 -7.13 -1.01
CA LYS A 45 -4.03 -7.69 -0.13
C LYS A 45 -4.01 -7.00 1.22
N ASP A 46 -5.17 -6.95 1.89
CA ASP A 46 -5.28 -6.36 3.22
C ASP A 46 -4.32 -7.00 4.21
N GLU A 47 -4.21 -8.32 4.21
CA GLU A 47 -3.33 -9.06 5.12
C GLU A 47 -1.85 -8.68 4.91
N GLU A 48 -1.44 -8.50 3.68
CA GLU A 48 -0.08 -8.10 3.34
C GLU A 48 0.22 -6.67 3.83
N ALA A 49 -0.73 -5.75 3.62
CA ALA A 49 -0.59 -4.36 4.07
C ALA A 49 -0.46 -4.27 5.59
N ILE A 50 -1.34 -4.94 6.32
CA ILE A 50 -1.34 -4.96 7.79
C ILE A 50 -0.06 -5.60 8.32
N ARG A 51 0.33 -6.75 7.81
CA ARG A 51 1.55 -7.45 8.23
C ARG A 51 2.78 -6.58 7.99
N THR A 52 2.86 -5.94 6.85
CA THR A 52 4.01 -5.07 6.53
C THR A 52 4.09 -3.88 7.48
N ALA A 53 2.96 -3.24 7.78
CA ALA A 53 2.91 -2.14 8.75
C ALA A 53 3.33 -2.62 10.15
N GLN A 54 2.90 -3.80 10.58
CA GLN A 54 3.30 -4.40 11.86
C GLN A 54 4.80 -4.73 11.88
N GLU A 55 5.35 -5.23 10.80
CA GLU A 55 6.78 -5.52 10.69
C GLU A 55 7.63 -4.24 10.70
N LEU A 56 7.16 -3.16 10.09
CA LEU A 56 7.84 -1.87 10.17
C LEU A 56 7.92 -1.38 11.63
N ALA A 57 6.84 -1.54 12.38
CA ALA A 57 6.83 -1.18 13.80
C ALA A 57 7.80 -2.03 14.61
N SER A 58 7.74 -3.35 14.47
CA SER A 58 8.51 -4.29 15.30
C SER A 58 9.98 -4.39 14.91
N LYS A 59 10.31 -4.28 13.63
CA LYS A 59 11.69 -4.46 13.13
C LYS A 59 12.44 -3.16 12.92
N GLU A 60 11.73 -2.10 12.52
CA GLU A 60 12.35 -0.82 12.16
C GLU A 60 11.98 0.31 13.12
N GLY A 61 11.06 0.08 14.05
CA GLY A 61 10.60 1.11 14.98
C GLY A 61 9.76 2.20 14.32
N ILE A 62 9.17 1.93 13.16
CA ILE A 62 8.37 2.90 12.42
C ILE A 62 6.89 2.59 12.62
N MET A 63 6.20 3.46 13.36
CA MET A 63 4.77 3.34 13.65
C MET A 63 3.96 4.05 12.57
N CYS A 64 3.58 3.33 11.53
CA CYS A 64 2.88 3.87 10.36
C CYS A 64 1.48 3.25 10.19
N GLY A 65 0.67 3.85 9.32
CA GLY A 65 -0.68 3.37 9.02
C GLY A 65 -0.69 2.19 8.06
N ILE A 66 -1.89 1.66 7.82
CA ILE A 66 -2.09 0.48 6.96
C ILE A 66 -1.70 0.77 5.51
N SER A 67 -2.06 1.93 4.97
CA SER A 67 -1.67 2.31 3.60
C SER A 67 -0.16 2.48 3.44
N SER A 68 0.55 2.83 4.52
CA SER A 68 2.01 2.82 4.53
C SER A 68 2.54 1.40 4.35
N GLY A 69 1.91 0.42 5.02
CA GLY A 69 2.22 -1.00 4.81
C GLY A 69 1.96 -1.43 3.37
N THR A 70 0.89 -0.96 2.76
CA THR A 70 0.59 -1.17 1.34
C THR A 70 1.74 -0.70 0.46
N ASN A 71 2.17 0.54 0.65
CA ASN A 71 3.22 1.14 -0.16
C ASN A 71 4.57 0.43 0.02
N VAL A 72 4.91 0.08 1.25
CA VAL A 72 6.18 -0.61 1.53
C VAL A 72 6.17 -2.04 0.98
N ALA A 73 5.04 -2.76 1.07
CA ALA A 73 4.91 -4.08 0.48
C ALA A 73 5.19 -4.04 -1.03
N ALA A 74 4.61 -3.07 -1.73
CA ALA A 74 4.88 -2.86 -3.16
C ALA A 74 6.34 -2.48 -3.43
N ALA A 75 6.90 -1.59 -2.61
CA ALA A 75 8.30 -1.15 -2.75
C ALA A 75 9.28 -2.31 -2.59
N ILE A 76 9.03 -3.21 -1.64
CA ILE A 76 9.85 -4.42 -1.43
C ILE A 76 9.82 -5.32 -2.68
N GLN A 77 8.64 -5.53 -3.26
CA GLN A 77 8.52 -6.34 -4.47
C GLN A 77 9.24 -5.70 -5.66
N LEU A 78 9.11 -4.39 -5.81
CA LEU A 78 9.84 -3.66 -6.85
C LEU A 78 11.36 -3.76 -6.66
N ALA A 79 11.82 -3.61 -5.41
CA ALA A 79 13.24 -3.71 -5.10
C ALA A 79 13.80 -5.09 -5.45
N LYS A 80 13.05 -6.16 -5.17
CA LYS A 80 13.43 -7.53 -5.55
C LYS A 80 13.51 -7.68 -7.08
N LYS A 81 12.59 -7.07 -7.80
CA LYS A 81 12.56 -7.13 -9.26
C LYS A 81 13.74 -6.37 -9.88
N LEU A 82 14.08 -5.21 -9.34
CA LEU A 82 15.17 -4.37 -9.88
C LEU A 82 16.56 -4.89 -9.53
N GLY A 83 16.72 -5.56 -8.39
CA GLY A 83 18.00 -6.11 -7.93
C GLY A 83 18.89 -5.09 -7.22
N GLU A 84 20.13 -5.48 -6.96
CA GLU A 84 21.10 -4.67 -6.23
C GLU A 84 21.48 -3.40 -6.99
N GLY A 85 21.87 -2.36 -6.25
CA GLY A 85 22.34 -1.10 -6.81
C GLY A 85 21.26 -0.17 -7.28
N LYS A 86 19.99 -0.50 -7.05
CA LYS A 86 18.85 0.34 -7.42
C LYS A 86 18.24 1.01 -6.20
N THR A 87 17.64 2.17 -6.40
CA THR A 87 16.96 2.93 -5.35
C THR A 87 15.46 2.91 -5.59
N VAL A 88 14.69 2.52 -4.56
CA VAL A 88 13.22 2.54 -4.59
C VAL A 88 12.73 3.53 -3.54
N VAL A 89 11.84 4.42 -3.93
CA VAL A 89 11.28 5.44 -3.04
C VAL A 89 9.78 5.23 -2.92
N THR A 90 9.25 5.32 -1.70
CA THR A 90 7.82 5.30 -1.44
C THR A 90 7.46 6.30 -0.35
N VAL A 91 6.18 6.39 -0.02
CA VAL A 91 5.65 7.34 0.96
C VAL A 91 4.94 6.58 2.07
N LEU A 92 5.12 7.03 3.30
CA LEU A 92 4.37 6.57 4.48
C LEU A 92 3.36 7.67 4.82
N PRO A 93 2.10 7.58 4.35
CA PRO A 93 1.17 8.71 4.37
C PRO A 93 0.74 9.17 5.76
N ASP A 94 0.66 8.25 6.74
CA ASP A 94 0.20 8.60 8.09
C ASP A 94 0.80 7.69 9.15
N THR A 95 0.37 7.89 10.41
CA THR A 95 0.89 7.21 11.58
C THR A 95 -0.10 6.17 12.12
N ALA A 96 0.41 5.24 12.93
CA ALA A 96 -0.34 4.08 13.41
C ALA A 96 -1.45 4.43 14.39
N GLU A 97 -1.33 5.51 15.16
CA GLU A 97 -2.32 5.85 16.20
C GLU A 97 -3.72 6.11 15.66
N ARG A 98 -3.88 6.40 14.38
CA ARG A 98 -5.19 6.54 13.74
C ARG A 98 -5.95 5.21 13.64
N TYR A 99 -5.29 4.09 13.88
CA TYR A 99 -5.78 2.76 13.58
C TYR A 99 -5.86 1.86 14.80
N PHE A 100 -5.92 2.43 16.02
CA PHE A 100 -5.98 1.65 17.27
C PHE A 100 -7.21 0.73 17.33
N SER A 101 -8.30 1.08 16.67
CA SER A 101 -9.52 0.28 16.62
C SER A 101 -9.57 -0.68 15.42
N THR A 102 -8.49 -0.81 14.67
CA THR A 102 -8.44 -1.62 13.45
C THR A 102 -7.63 -2.90 13.67
N PRO A 103 -7.69 -3.88 12.71
CA PRO A 103 -6.88 -5.09 12.75
C PRO A 103 -5.36 -4.86 12.81
N LEU A 104 -4.87 -3.64 12.55
CA LEU A 104 -3.45 -3.31 12.65
C LEU A 104 -2.88 -3.62 14.05
N PHE A 105 -3.70 -3.50 15.11
CA PHE A 105 -3.31 -3.74 16.50
C PHE A 105 -3.85 -5.05 17.06
N GLU A 106 -4.41 -5.90 16.24
CA GLU A 106 -4.80 -7.26 16.64
C GLU A 106 -3.58 -8.19 16.59
N GLU A 107 -3.51 -9.08 17.56
CA GLU A 107 -2.46 -10.10 17.64
C GLU A 107 -2.81 -11.34 16.81
#